data_b9d2dffc27cfef96f413e316fca83fe3
#
_entry.id   b9d2dffc27cfef96f413e316fca83fe3
#
_cell.length_a   1.000
_cell.length_b   1.000
_cell.length_c   1.000
_cell.angle_alpha   90.00
_cell.angle_beta   90.00
_cell.angle_gamma   90.00
#
_symmetry.space_group_name_H-M   'P 1'
#
loop_
_entity.id
_entity.type
_entity.pdbx_description
1 polymer ?
#
loop_
_entity_poly.entity_id
_entity_poly.type
_entity_poly.pdbx_seq_one_letter_code
_entity_poly.pdbx_strand_id
1 'polypeptide(L)'
;KNQTRQQIRFQTIPMTSLSLAPQTSTVVAGDKLALTASYEPSNANVTDLVWSSSNEAVATVNENGEVQALAAGDATITATDATQPSLSAAAQVHVRTISEDAGIELEQSSLAVKVGEEGTVKAYLAPSLKDRAVTWSVEPADLATVAADTDTRKGTLTAGDHAGSGTLTATVTTEAGVAKTASIPVTVRAANADDFEISEDGVLVKYKGSATEVTLPDTVTSIGERAFASSTVEHVTIPASVRSIGLEAFIYSSLKKITFVDDEAHPAQLATIADRAFANT
;
A
#
# COMPACT_ATOMS: atom_id res chain seq x y z
N LYS A 1 26.57 -59.14 -34.75
CA LYS A 1 26.61 -57.95 -33.90
C LYS A 1 25.17 -57.48 -33.74
N ASN A 2 24.58 -57.78 -32.58
CA ASN A 2 23.20 -57.34 -32.22
C ASN A 2 23.32 -55.93 -31.67
N GLN A 3 22.87 -54.96 -32.43
CA GLN A 3 22.70 -53.60 -31.90
C GLN A 3 21.31 -53.52 -31.25
N THR A 4 21.29 -53.58 -29.95
CA THR A 4 20.08 -53.31 -29.17
C THR A 4 19.78 -51.81 -29.30
N ARG A 5 18.78 -51.42 -30.08
CA ARG A 5 18.26 -50.05 -30.10
C ARG A 5 17.53 -49.82 -28.79
N GLN A 6 18.13 -49.08 -27.90
CA GLN A 6 17.49 -48.58 -26.70
C GLN A 6 16.49 -47.51 -27.11
N GLN A 7 15.19 -47.77 -26.98
CA GLN A 7 14.15 -46.75 -27.16
C GLN A 7 14.12 -45.86 -25.94
N ILE A 8 14.49 -44.60 -26.12
CA ILE A 8 14.28 -43.58 -25.10
C ILE A 8 12.78 -43.26 -25.11
N ARG A 9 12.08 -43.66 -24.05
CA ARG A 9 10.70 -43.24 -23.80
C ARG A 9 10.73 -41.99 -22.95
N PHE A 10 10.28 -40.88 -23.52
CA PHE A 10 9.99 -39.68 -22.73
C PHE A 10 8.74 -39.96 -21.91
N GLN A 11 8.86 -39.86 -20.59
CA GLN A 11 7.71 -40.00 -19.73
C GLN A 11 6.93 -38.66 -19.77
N THR A 12 5.65 -38.70 -20.08
CA THR A 12 4.77 -37.57 -19.97
C THR A 12 4.36 -37.37 -18.50
N ILE A 13 4.53 -36.15 -17.99
CA ILE A 13 4.15 -35.75 -16.66
C ILE A 13 3.08 -34.65 -16.83
N PRO A 14 1.78 -34.99 -16.73
CA PRO A 14 0.72 -34.02 -16.87
C PRO A 14 0.63 -33.12 -15.65
N MET A 15 0.00 -31.95 -15.81
CA MET A 15 -0.39 -31.09 -14.69
C MET A 15 -1.48 -31.77 -13.86
N THR A 16 -1.47 -31.54 -12.55
CA THR A 16 -2.49 -31.98 -11.58
C THR A 16 -3.22 -30.81 -10.92
N SER A 17 -2.62 -29.62 -10.97
CA SER A 17 -3.26 -28.37 -10.58
C SER A 17 -2.78 -27.22 -11.48
N LEU A 18 -3.60 -26.19 -11.59
CA LEU A 18 -3.33 -24.98 -12.35
C LEU A 18 -3.80 -23.78 -11.53
N SER A 19 -3.03 -22.71 -11.52
CA SER A 19 -3.38 -21.42 -10.90
C SER A 19 -2.93 -20.26 -11.75
N LEU A 20 -3.60 -19.13 -11.64
CA LEU A 20 -3.25 -17.87 -12.30
C LEU A 20 -2.89 -16.80 -11.28
N ALA A 21 -1.90 -15.99 -11.60
CA ALA A 21 -1.53 -14.82 -10.82
C ALA A 21 -1.31 -13.59 -11.74
N PRO A 22 -1.80 -12.42 -11.35
CA PRO A 22 -2.69 -12.17 -10.22
C PRO A 22 -4.11 -12.74 -10.45
N GLN A 23 -4.80 -13.14 -9.37
CA GLN A 23 -6.17 -13.68 -9.45
C GLN A 23 -7.23 -12.60 -9.69
N THR A 24 -6.91 -11.36 -9.30
CA THR A 24 -7.77 -10.19 -9.50
C THR A 24 -6.91 -9.00 -9.88
N SER A 25 -7.32 -8.24 -10.87
CA SER A 25 -6.60 -7.06 -11.35
C SER A 25 -7.54 -5.97 -11.81
N THR A 26 -7.13 -4.72 -11.58
CA THR A 26 -7.74 -3.54 -12.19
C THR A 26 -6.75 -2.93 -13.18
N VAL A 27 -7.20 -2.73 -14.41
CA VAL A 27 -6.42 -2.14 -15.50
C VAL A 27 -7.23 -1.03 -16.18
N VAL A 28 -6.55 -0.13 -16.87
CA VAL A 28 -7.21 0.92 -17.66
C VAL A 28 -7.33 0.48 -19.12
N ALA A 29 -8.41 0.85 -19.77
CA ALA A 29 -8.60 0.59 -21.20
C ALA A 29 -7.42 1.13 -22.03
N GLY A 30 -6.87 0.28 -22.88
CA GLY A 30 -5.64 0.53 -23.65
C GLY A 30 -4.38 -0.09 -23.04
N ASP A 31 -4.37 -0.43 -21.75
CA ASP A 31 -3.25 -1.09 -21.08
C ASP A 31 -3.24 -2.61 -21.30
N LYS A 32 -2.10 -3.21 -21.01
CA LYS A 32 -1.88 -4.66 -21.01
C LYS A 32 -1.63 -5.18 -19.60
N LEU A 33 -2.02 -6.42 -19.36
CA LEU A 33 -1.78 -7.17 -18.14
C LEU A 33 -1.23 -8.55 -18.49
N ALA A 34 -0.12 -8.95 -17.90
CA ALA A 34 0.38 -10.31 -18.01
C ALA A 34 -0.17 -11.17 -16.87
N LEU A 35 -0.81 -12.29 -17.22
CA LEU A 35 -1.19 -13.35 -16.29
C LEU A 35 -0.16 -14.47 -16.35
N THR A 36 0.34 -14.89 -15.19
CA THR A 36 1.28 -16.00 -15.07
C THR A 36 0.52 -17.24 -14.62
N ALA A 37 0.66 -18.31 -15.39
CA ALA A 37 0.14 -19.62 -15.02
C ALA A 37 1.22 -20.38 -14.21
N SER A 38 0.80 -20.99 -13.10
CA SER A 38 1.61 -21.91 -12.29
C SER A 38 0.89 -23.23 -12.14
N TYR A 39 1.63 -24.34 -12.17
CA TYR A 39 1.07 -25.69 -12.14
C TYR A 39 1.90 -26.64 -11.27
N GLU A 40 1.25 -27.69 -10.80
CA GLU A 40 1.87 -28.80 -10.10
C GLU A 40 1.70 -30.12 -10.90
N PRO A 41 2.65 -31.04 -10.88
CA PRO A 41 3.98 -30.83 -10.28
C PRO A 41 4.81 -29.85 -11.14
N SER A 42 5.78 -29.17 -10.52
CA SER A 42 6.60 -28.14 -11.19
C SER A 42 7.45 -28.68 -12.35
N ASN A 43 7.62 -30.01 -12.45
CA ASN A 43 8.29 -30.71 -13.55
C ASN A 43 7.32 -31.25 -14.60
N ALA A 44 6.05 -30.85 -14.59
CA ALA A 44 5.11 -31.21 -15.63
C ALA A 44 5.68 -30.80 -17.01
N ASN A 45 5.50 -31.67 -18.01
CA ASN A 45 6.01 -31.46 -19.37
C ASN A 45 4.91 -31.53 -20.45
N VAL A 46 3.66 -31.60 -20.02
CA VAL A 46 2.45 -31.38 -20.84
C VAL A 46 1.74 -30.18 -20.24
N THR A 47 2.00 -29.00 -20.82
CA THR A 47 1.62 -27.69 -20.23
C THR A 47 0.96 -26.77 -21.25
N ASP A 48 0.36 -27.33 -22.29
CA ASP A 48 -0.34 -26.55 -23.31
C ASP A 48 -1.64 -25.96 -22.73
N LEU A 49 -1.74 -24.65 -22.72
CA LEU A 49 -2.90 -23.92 -22.21
C LEU A 49 -3.72 -23.29 -23.33
N VAL A 50 -5.02 -23.39 -23.21
CA VAL A 50 -5.99 -22.64 -24.02
C VAL A 50 -6.53 -21.50 -23.16
N TRP A 51 -6.37 -20.28 -23.65
CA TRP A 51 -6.81 -19.07 -23.00
C TRP A 51 -8.13 -18.57 -23.60
N SER A 52 -9.00 -18.06 -22.74
CA SER A 52 -10.28 -17.47 -23.15
C SER A 52 -10.67 -16.30 -22.26
N SER A 53 -11.48 -15.41 -22.82
CA SER A 53 -12.12 -14.30 -22.09
C SER A 53 -13.62 -14.50 -22.07
N SER A 54 -14.26 -14.25 -20.93
CA SER A 54 -15.72 -14.26 -20.82
C SER A 54 -16.39 -13.08 -21.53
N ASN A 55 -15.62 -12.02 -21.83
CA ASN A 55 -16.11 -10.81 -22.50
C ASN A 55 -14.98 -10.16 -23.32
N GLU A 56 -14.86 -10.58 -24.57
CA GLU A 56 -13.83 -10.06 -25.48
C GLU A 56 -14.04 -8.59 -25.87
N ALA A 57 -15.22 -8.02 -25.65
CA ALA A 57 -15.44 -6.59 -25.84
C ALA A 57 -14.81 -5.75 -24.72
N VAL A 58 -14.61 -6.33 -23.54
CA VAL A 58 -13.96 -5.68 -22.38
C VAL A 58 -12.48 -5.98 -22.37
N ALA A 59 -12.08 -7.24 -22.52
CA ALA A 59 -10.67 -7.64 -22.51
C ALA A 59 -10.47 -8.91 -23.36
N THR A 60 -9.42 -8.93 -24.17
CA THR A 60 -8.96 -10.11 -24.90
C THR A 60 -7.72 -10.69 -24.26
N VAL A 61 -7.40 -11.95 -24.53
CA VAL A 61 -6.19 -12.61 -24.06
C VAL A 61 -5.54 -13.37 -25.22
N ASN A 62 -4.20 -13.35 -25.28
CA ASN A 62 -3.44 -14.13 -26.26
C ASN A 62 -2.98 -15.47 -25.67
N GLU A 63 -2.33 -16.29 -26.51
CA GLU A 63 -1.82 -17.63 -26.16
C GLU A 63 -0.75 -17.62 -25.03
N ASN A 64 -0.15 -16.47 -24.77
CA ASN A 64 0.86 -16.31 -23.73
C ASN A 64 0.29 -15.78 -22.40
N GLY A 65 -1.03 -15.61 -22.27
CA GLY A 65 -1.66 -15.06 -21.08
C GLY A 65 -1.55 -13.53 -20.99
N GLU A 66 -1.17 -12.84 -22.07
CA GLU A 66 -1.19 -11.38 -22.11
C GLU A 66 -2.61 -10.90 -22.43
N VAL A 67 -3.16 -10.15 -21.48
CA VAL A 67 -4.50 -9.55 -21.59
C VAL A 67 -4.38 -8.15 -22.16
N GLN A 68 -5.22 -7.83 -23.15
CA GLN A 68 -5.39 -6.48 -23.66
C GLN A 68 -6.73 -5.92 -23.16
N ALA A 69 -6.70 -4.86 -22.37
CA ALA A 69 -7.88 -4.14 -21.91
C ALA A 69 -8.43 -3.24 -23.02
N LEU A 70 -9.73 -3.34 -23.31
CA LEU A 70 -10.36 -2.65 -24.44
C LEU A 70 -11.38 -1.60 -24.00
N ALA A 71 -12.32 -1.96 -23.14
CA ALA A 71 -13.41 -1.09 -22.70
C ALA A 71 -13.75 -1.36 -21.23
N ALA A 72 -14.35 -0.36 -20.56
CA ALA A 72 -14.78 -0.47 -19.17
C ALA A 72 -15.75 -1.65 -18.97
N GLY A 73 -15.55 -2.40 -17.88
CA GLY A 73 -16.36 -3.57 -17.52
C GLY A 73 -15.53 -4.65 -16.86
N ASP A 74 -16.14 -5.82 -16.70
CA ASP A 74 -15.53 -7.00 -16.09
C ASP A 74 -15.36 -8.12 -17.12
N ALA A 75 -14.25 -8.81 -17.05
CA ALA A 75 -13.98 -10.02 -17.80
C ALA A 75 -13.30 -11.05 -16.90
N THR A 76 -13.69 -12.33 -17.06
CA THR A 76 -12.98 -13.46 -16.46
C THR A 76 -12.08 -14.06 -17.53
N ILE A 77 -10.78 -14.09 -17.27
CA ILE A 77 -9.79 -14.73 -18.13
C ILE A 77 -9.55 -16.13 -17.59
N THR A 78 -9.69 -17.12 -18.43
CA THR A 78 -9.55 -18.54 -18.06
C THR A 78 -8.43 -19.18 -18.86
N ALA A 79 -7.53 -19.90 -18.18
CA ALA A 79 -6.59 -20.83 -18.77
C ALA A 79 -7.06 -22.26 -18.51
N THR A 80 -7.08 -23.09 -19.53
CA THR A 80 -7.54 -24.47 -19.46
C THR A 80 -6.47 -25.38 -20.07
N ASP A 81 -6.17 -26.50 -19.40
CA ASP A 81 -5.28 -27.52 -19.96
C ASP A 81 -5.88 -28.10 -21.26
N ALA A 82 -5.14 -28.01 -22.35
CA ALA A 82 -5.58 -28.47 -23.67
C ALA A 82 -5.89 -29.98 -23.71
N THR A 83 -5.24 -30.78 -22.85
CA THR A 83 -5.40 -32.26 -22.78
C THR A 83 -6.40 -32.70 -21.72
N GLN A 84 -6.59 -31.89 -20.67
CA GLN A 84 -7.48 -32.14 -19.54
C GLN A 84 -8.40 -30.92 -19.31
N PRO A 85 -9.47 -30.73 -20.10
CA PRO A 85 -10.31 -29.52 -19.99
C PRO A 85 -11.00 -29.30 -18.64
N SER A 86 -11.04 -30.32 -17.78
CA SER A 86 -11.52 -30.18 -16.39
C SER A 86 -10.53 -29.44 -15.48
N LEU A 87 -9.26 -29.31 -15.91
CA LEU A 87 -8.23 -28.57 -15.22
C LEU A 87 -8.15 -27.16 -15.79
N SER A 88 -8.63 -26.19 -15.05
CA SER A 88 -8.66 -24.78 -15.44
C SER A 88 -8.44 -23.86 -14.25
N ALA A 89 -7.99 -22.65 -14.53
CA ALA A 89 -7.86 -21.57 -13.55
C ALA A 89 -8.38 -20.27 -14.15
N ALA A 90 -8.94 -19.41 -13.31
CA ALA A 90 -9.54 -18.16 -13.73
C ALA A 90 -8.96 -16.96 -12.98
N ALA A 91 -8.89 -15.82 -13.64
CA ALA A 91 -8.52 -14.52 -13.09
C ALA A 91 -9.58 -13.49 -13.44
N GLN A 92 -9.94 -12.64 -12.47
CA GLN A 92 -10.89 -11.55 -12.66
C GLN A 92 -10.14 -10.30 -13.13
N VAL A 93 -10.59 -9.69 -14.22
CA VAL A 93 -10.04 -8.46 -14.76
C VAL A 93 -11.13 -7.41 -14.81
N HIS A 94 -10.94 -6.34 -14.01
CA HIS A 94 -11.78 -5.17 -14.02
C HIS A 94 -11.13 -4.08 -14.88
N VAL A 95 -11.76 -3.69 -15.97
CA VAL A 95 -11.26 -2.63 -16.85
C VAL A 95 -11.97 -1.32 -16.51
N ARG A 96 -11.17 -0.27 -16.22
CA ARG A 96 -11.63 1.09 -16.00
C ARG A 96 -11.37 1.96 -17.22
N THR A 97 -12.13 3.05 -17.33
CA THR A 97 -11.87 4.13 -18.30
C THR A 97 -11.76 5.43 -17.52
N ILE A 98 -10.69 6.17 -17.74
CA ILE A 98 -10.53 7.53 -17.21
C ILE A 98 -11.12 8.50 -18.23
N SER A 99 -11.97 9.42 -17.78
CA SER A 99 -12.56 10.40 -18.67
C SER A 99 -11.50 11.38 -19.20
N GLU A 100 -11.69 11.85 -20.44
CA GLU A 100 -10.79 12.86 -21.03
C GLU A 100 -10.82 14.19 -20.26
N ASP A 101 -11.95 14.51 -19.60
CA ASP A 101 -12.07 15.70 -18.75
C ASP A 101 -11.22 15.59 -17.49
N ALA A 102 -11.22 14.46 -16.82
CA ALA A 102 -10.36 14.20 -15.66
C ALA A 102 -8.89 14.11 -16.08
N GLY A 103 -8.62 13.38 -17.17
CA GLY A 103 -7.30 13.15 -17.73
C GLY A 103 -6.43 12.19 -16.92
N ILE A 104 -6.49 12.25 -15.59
CA ILE A 104 -5.69 11.44 -14.66
C ILE A 104 -6.49 11.16 -13.38
N GLU A 105 -6.34 9.95 -12.84
CA GLU A 105 -6.82 9.53 -11.52
C GLU A 105 -5.74 8.74 -10.80
N LEU A 106 -5.79 8.72 -9.48
CA LEU A 106 -4.90 7.88 -8.66
C LEU A 106 -5.61 6.60 -8.21
N GLU A 107 -4.85 5.51 -8.11
CA GLU A 107 -5.37 4.20 -7.71
C GLU A 107 -5.85 4.22 -6.26
N GLN A 108 -5.08 4.87 -5.37
CA GLN A 108 -5.42 5.02 -3.97
C GLN A 108 -6.15 6.33 -3.71
N SER A 109 -6.96 6.35 -2.65
CA SER A 109 -7.60 7.56 -2.13
C SER A 109 -6.79 8.26 -1.02
N SER A 110 -5.76 7.60 -0.49
CA SER A 110 -4.82 8.11 0.51
C SER A 110 -3.57 7.26 0.56
N LEU A 111 -2.48 7.80 1.10
CA LEU A 111 -1.24 7.05 1.35
C LEU A 111 -0.78 7.32 2.78
N ALA A 112 -0.50 6.25 3.53
CA ALA A 112 0.09 6.33 4.86
C ALA A 112 1.39 5.51 4.91
N VAL A 113 2.46 6.13 5.35
CA VAL A 113 3.79 5.53 5.51
C VAL A 113 4.36 5.91 6.87
N LYS A 114 5.38 5.21 7.36
CA LYS A 114 6.14 5.64 8.55
C LYS A 114 7.34 6.48 8.15
N VAL A 115 7.85 7.26 9.09
CA VAL A 115 9.12 7.98 8.94
C VAL A 115 10.21 7.06 8.38
N GLY A 116 10.86 7.48 7.30
CA GLY A 116 11.92 6.75 6.62
C GLY A 116 11.47 5.56 5.75
N GLU A 117 10.17 5.24 5.70
CA GLU A 117 9.63 4.19 4.84
C GLU A 117 9.22 4.73 3.47
N GLU A 118 9.02 3.82 2.54
CA GLU A 118 8.54 4.12 1.19
C GLU A 118 7.10 3.64 0.99
N GLY A 119 6.38 4.36 0.15
CA GLY A 119 5.06 3.98 -0.33
C GLY A 119 4.93 4.23 -1.82
N THR A 120 4.22 3.36 -2.53
CA THR A 120 4.01 3.48 -3.97
C THR A 120 2.58 3.89 -4.28
N VAL A 121 2.43 4.71 -5.31
CA VAL A 121 1.14 5.17 -5.84
C VAL A 121 1.14 4.98 -7.35
N LYS A 122 0.01 4.58 -7.90
CA LYS A 122 -0.17 4.44 -9.34
C LYS A 122 -1.19 5.44 -9.87
N ALA A 123 -0.86 6.07 -11.00
CA ALA A 123 -1.76 6.92 -11.75
C ALA A 123 -2.37 6.15 -12.94
N TYR A 124 -3.62 6.43 -13.22
CA TYR A 124 -4.34 5.99 -14.41
C TYR A 124 -4.59 7.19 -15.29
N LEU A 125 -4.35 7.06 -16.59
CA LEU A 125 -4.48 8.14 -17.58
C LEU A 125 -5.66 7.91 -18.51
N ALA A 126 -6.27 9.00 -18.98
CA ALA A 126 -7.21 8.95 -20.08
C ALA A 126 -6.55 8.40 -21.36
N PRO A 127 -7.30 7.77 -22.26
CA PRO A 127 -6.75 7.14 -23.47
C PRO A 127 -5.86 8.06 -24.31
N SER A 128 -6.23 9.34 -24.45
CA SER A 128 -5.44 10.33 -25.20
C SER A 128 -4.09 10.69 -24.55
N LEU A 129 -3.93 10.39 -23.26
CA LEU A 129 -2.74 10.73 -22.44
C LEU A 129 -1.89 9.52 -22.07
N LYS A 130 -2.23 8.31 -22.51
CA LYS A 130 -1.61 7.04 -22.10
C LYS A 130 -0.09 6.99 -22.25
N ASP A 131 0.46 7.70 -23.25
CA ASP A 131 1.89 7.72 -23.58
C ASP A 131 2.61 8.98 -23.02
N ARG A 132 1.89 9.80 -22.23
CA ARG A 132 2.45 11.00 -21.61
C ARG A 132 3.12 10.68 -20.27
N ALA A 133 4.22 11.38 -20.00
CA ALA A 133 4.89 11.28 -18.71
C ALA A 133 4.06 11.94 -17.61
N VAL A 134 4.03 11.28 -16.44
CA VAL A 134 3.46 11.81 -15.21
C VAL A 134 4.58 12.40 -14.36
N THR A 135 4.36 13.59 -13.83
CA THR A 135 5.23 14.22 -12.83
C THR A 135 4.55 14.19 -11.47
N TRP A 136 5.35 14.08 -10.42
CA TRP A 136 4.88 13.90 -9.06
C TRP A 136 5.41 14.99 -8.15
N SER A 137 4.60 15.46 -7.22
CA SER A 137 5.00 16.39 -6.18
C SER A 137 4.31 16.06 -4.85
N VAL A 138 4.94 16.44 -3.74
CA VAL A 138 4.36 16.34 -2.40
C VAL A 138 4.51 17.68 -1.69
N GLU A 139 3.46 18.09 -1.01
CA GLU A 139 3.44 19.31 -0.21
C GLU A 139 2.93 19.01 1.21
N PRO A 140 3.61 19.49 2.26
CA PRO A 140 4.85 20.27 2.23
C PRO A 140 6.07 19.43 1.81
N ALA A 141 7.06 20.07 1.15
CA ALA A 141 8.19 19.39 0.54
C ALA A 141 9.20 18.76 1.53
N ASP A 142 9.17 19.18 2.79
CA ASP A 142 9.97 18.62 3.88
C ASP A 142 9.36 17.35 4.48
N LEU A 143 8.06 17.10 4.26
CA LEU A 143 7.35 15.92 4.75
C LEU A 143 7.86 14.64 4.09
N ALA A 144 8.08 14.66 2.79
CA ALA A 144 8.48 13.51 1.99
C ALA A 144 9.04 13.96 0.66
N THR A 145 9.75 13.06 -0.03
CA THR A 145 10.10 13.20 -1.44
C THR A 145 9.31 12.22 -2.28
N VAL A 146 9.12 12.52 -3.56
CA VAL A 146 8.49 11.58 -4.50
C VAL A 146 9.26 11.54 -5.80
N ALA A 147 9.51 10.34 -6.31
CA ALA A 147 10.18 10.11 -7.58
C ALA A 147 9.29 9.28 -8.50
N ALA A 148 9.30 9.60 -9.80
CA ALA A 148 8.70 8.75 -10.80
C ALA A 148 9.56 7.50 -11.00
N ASP A 149 8.91 6.35 -11.18
CA ASP A 149 9.55 5.10 -11.59
C ASP A 149 9.85 5.12 -13.11
N THR A 150 10.44 4.05 -13.63
CA THR A 150 10.65 3.83 -15.08
C THR A 150 9.32 3.94 -15.86
N ASP A 151 8.24 3.34 -15.35
CA ASP A 151 6.88 3.72 -15.74
C ASP A 151 6.48 4.94 -14.93
N THR A 152 6.51 6.12 -15.56
CA THR A 152 6.23 7.41 -14.88
C THR A 152 4.83 7.48 -14.25
N ARG A 153 3.91 6.56 -14.60
CA ARG A 153 2.60 6.41 -13.95
C ARG A 153 2.69 5.84 -12.53
N LYS A 154 3.85 5.34 -12.13
CA LYS A 154 4.14 4.93 -10.75
C LYS A 154 5.01 5.99 -10.10
N GLY A 155 4.63 6.40 -8.90
CA GLY A 155 5.41 7.26 -8.04
C GLY A 155 5.80 6.52 -6.76
N THR A 156 7.06 6.61 -6.36
CA THR A 156 7.55 6.15 -5.08
C THR A 156 7.77 7.34 -4.17
N LEU A 157 6.98 7.42 -3.11
CA LEU A 157 7.13 8.41 -2.06
C LEU A 157 8.04 7.85 -0.98
N THR A 158 9.07 8.62 -0.61
CA THR A 158 9.97 8.32 0.52
C THR A 158 9.68 9.32 1.63
N ALA A 159 9.22 8.82 2.78
CA ALA A 159 8.90 9.65 3.92
C ALA A 159 10.16 10.33 4.49
N GLY A 160 10.00 11.57 4.94
CA GLY A 160 11.05 12.33 5.63
C GLY A 160 11.34 11.82 7.03
N ASP A 161 11.98 12.64 7.83
CA ASP A 161 12.45 12.32 9.18
C ASP A 161 11.47 12.69 10.30
N HIS A 162 10.31 13.26 9.96
CA HIS A 162 9.28 13.66 10.92
C HIS A 162 7.88 13.22 10.48
N ALA A 163 7.00 13.04 11.46
CA ALA A 163 5.59 12.74 11.23
C ALA A 163 4.83 14.01 10.81
N GLY A 164 3.81 13.83 9.98
CA GLY A 164 3.01 14.95 9.50
C GLY A 164 1.99 14.52 8.45
N SER A 165 1.26 15.48 7.93
CA SER A 165 0.27 15.29 6.87
C SER A 165 0.55 16.22 5.70
N GLY A 166 0.23 15.75 4.50
CA GLY A 166 0.46 16.50 3.28
C GLY A 166 -0.42 16.02 2.14
N THR A 167 -0.10 16.48 0.94
CA THR A 167 -0.81 16.14 -0.28
C THR A 167 0.19 15.67 -1.35
N LEU A 168 -0.03 14.49 -1.89
CA LEU A 168 0.66 13.97 -3.05
C LEU A 168 -0.15 14.31 -4.30
N THR A 169 0.50 14.89 -5.29
CA THR A 169 -0.12 15.30 -6.56
C THR A 169 0.62 14.66 -7.73
N ALA A 170 -0.14 14.03 -8.62
CA ALA A 170 0.30 13.58 -9.93
C ALA A 170 -0.20 14.55 -11.00
N THR A 171 0.66 14.89 -11.94
CA THR A 171 0.35 15.83 -13.03
C THR A 171 0.73 15.22 -14.37
N VAL A 172 -0.18 15.28 -15.33
CA VAL A 172 0.09 14.98 -16.75
C VAL A 172 -0.26 16.19 -17.60
N THR A 173 0.55 16.48 -18.60
CA THR A 173 0.32 17.64 -19.50
C THR A 173 -0.19 17.15 -20.85
N THR A 174 -1.30 17.72 -21.31
CA THR A 174 -1.87 17.45 -22.62
C THR A 174 -0.96 17.95 -23.74
N GLU A 175 -1.23 17.58 -24.98
CA GLU A 175 -0.50 18.09 -26.14
C GLU A 175 -0.61 19.62 -26.28
N ALA A 176 -1.75 20.18 -25.92
CA ALA A 176 -1.98 21.63 -25.90
C ALA A 176 -1.33 22.37 -24.71
N GLY A 177 -0.55 21.68 -23.88
CA GLY A 177 0.13 22.26 -22.73
C GLY A 177 -0.76 22.46 -21.50
N VAL A 178 -1.97 21.89 -21.47
CA VAL A 178 -2.88 21.95 -20.32
C VAL A 178 -2.52 20.88 -19.30
N ALA A 179 -2.27 21.25 -18.04
CA ALA A 179 -2.03 20.33 -16.96
C ALA A 179 -3.34 19.73 -16.46
N LYS A 180 -3.34 18.40 -16.29
CA LYS A 180 -4.37 17.63 -15.59
C LYS A 180 -3.75 17.04 -14.33
N THR A 181 -4.43 17.12 -13.20
CA THR A 181 -3.90 16.72 -11.89
C THR A 181 -4.85 15.82 -11.12
N ALA A 182 -4.29 14.92 -10.34
CA ALA A 182 -5.00 14.15 -9.33
C ALA A 182 -4.20 14.17 -8.03
N SER A 183 -4.87 14.32 -6.90
CA SER A 183 -4.21 14.46 -5.60
C SER A 183 -4.85 13.58 -4.55
N ILE A 184 -4.02 13.09 -3.62
CA ILE A 184 -4.47 12.33 -2.44
C ILE A 184 -3.78 12.84 -1.18
N PRO A 185 -4.43 12.73 -0.01
CA PRO A 185 -3.78 12.99 1.26
C PRO A 185 -2.68 11.97 1.55
N VAL A 186 -1.58 12.46 2.10
CA VAL A 186 -0.46 11.66 2.60
C VAL A 186 -0.34 11.86 4.10
N THR A 187 -0.12 10.77 4.83
CA THR A 187 0.21 10.81 6.26
C THR A 187 1.52 10.10 6.49
N VAL A 188 2.52 10.80 7.00
CA VAL A 188 3.75 10.22 7.52
C VAL A 188 3.56 10.01 9.02
N ARG A 189 3.59 8.77 9.47
CA ARG A 189 3.45 8.38 10.88
C ARG A 189 4.80 8.26 11.54
N ALA A 190 4.87 8.49 12.85
CA ALA A 190 6.08 8.25 13.62
C ALA A 190 6.58 6.80 13.44
N ALA A 191 7.88 6.59 13.49
CA ALA A 191 8.50 5.26 13.28
C ALA A 191 7.95 4.19 14.25
N ASN A 192 7.58 4.60 15.48
CA ASN A 192 7.01 3.76 16.53
C ASN A 192 5.48 3.87 16.64
N ALA A 193 4.78 4.31 15.58
CA ALA A 193 3.33 4.54 15.63
C ALA A 193 2.52 3.28 16.01
N ASP A 194 2.99 2.08 15.66
CA ASP A 194 2.32 0.82 15.98
C ASP A 194 2.46 0.42 17.46
N ASP A 195 3.39 1.06 18.19
CA ASP A 195 3.55 0.87 19.63
C ASP A 195 2.44 1.55 20.45
N PHE A 196 1.66 2.44 19.80
CA PHE A 196 0.60 3.20 20.46
C PHE A 196 -0.78 2.68 20.03
N GLU A 197 -1.57 2.24 21.00
CA GLU A 197 -2.99 2.00 20.82
C GLU A 197 -3.75 3.30 21.14
N ILE A 198 -4.25 3.97 20.10
CA ILE A 198 -4.93 5.26 20.22
C ILE A 198 -6.37 5.08 19.73
N SER A 199 -7.35 5.54 20.54
CA SER A 199 -8.76 5.54 20.16
C SER A 199 -9.07 6.61 19.09
N GLU A 200 -10.24 6.52 18.46
CA GLU A 200 -10.71 7.51 17.47
C GLU A 200 -10.79 8.92 18.04
N ASP A 201 -11.02 9.05 19.35
CA ASP A 201 -11.06 10.35 20.08
C ASP A 201 -9.67 10.87 20.47
N GLY A 202 -8.59 10.18 20.07
CA GLY A 202 -7.22 10.58 20.38
C GLY A 202 -6.74 10.22 21.79
N VAL A 203 -7.40 9.28 22.48
CA VAL A 203 -6.95 8.79 23.79
C VAL A 203 -5.89 7.72 23.57
N LEU A 204 -4.69 7.89 24.13
CA LEU A 204 -3.70 6.80 24.22
C LEU A 204 -4.20 5.76 25.24
N VAL A 205 -4.71 4.65 24.73
CA VAL A 205 -5.24 3.55 25.54
C VAL A 205 -4.10 2.71 26.11
N LYS A 206 -3.08 2.41 25.30
CA LYS A 206 -1.96 1.56 25.70
C LYS A 206 -0.71 1.86 24.89
N TYR A 207 0.44 1.93 25.58
CA TYR A 207 1.76 1.80 24.98
C TYR A 207 2.20 0.34 25.01
N LYS A 208 2.57 -0.20 23.85
CA LYS A 208 2.94 -1.61 23.62
C LYS A 208 4.42 -1.78 23.29
N GLY A 209 5.14 -0.67 23.12
CA GLY A 209 6.57 -0.67 22.77
C GLY A 209 7.47 -1.02 23.96
N SER A 210 8.75 -1.15 23.66
CA SER A 210 9.81 -1.45 24.64
C SER A 210 10.92 -0.39 24.69
N ALA A 211 10.76 0.73 23.97
CA ALA A 211 11.73 1.81 23.95
C ALA A 211 11.82 2.51 25.31
N THR A 212 13.03 2.96 25.67
CA THR A 212 13.27 3.76 26.88
C THR A 212 12.98 5.24 26.66
N GLU A 213 13.07 5.73 25.43
CA GLU A 213 12.71 7.09 25.04
C GLU A 213 11.56 7.06 24.05
N VAL A 214 10.51 7.81 24.31
CA VAL A 214 9.27 7.78 23.54
C VAL A 214 8.77 9.20 23.29
N THR A 215 8.45 9.51 22.06
CA THR A 215 7.69 10.72 21.68
C THR A 215 6.30 10.31 21.28
N LEU A 216 5.28 10.90 21.92
CA LEU A 216 3.89 10.65 21.59
C LEU A 216 3.54 11.33 20.27
N PRO A 217 2.72 10.69 19.42
CA PRO A 217 2.15 11.32 18.22
C PRO A 217 1.27 12.53 18.56
N ASP A 218 1.25 13.54 17.70
CA ASP A 218 0.42 14.74 17.84
C ASP A 218 -1.10 14.45 17.76
N THR A 219 -1.47 13.26 17.31
CA THR A 219 -2.85 12.77 17.34
C THR A 219 -3.34 12.42 18.73
N VAL A 220 -2.44 12.30 19.73
CA VAL A 220 -2.80 12.02 21.11
C VAL A 220 -3.30 13.30 21.78
N THR A 221 -4.56 13.29 22.23
CA THR A 221 -5.21 14.40 22.96
C THR A 221 -5.28 14.15 24.46
N SER A 222 -5.18 12.90 24.89
CA SER A 222 -5.09 12.52 26.30
C SER A 222 -4.34 11.20 26.49
N ILE A 223 -3.68 11.04 27.61
CA ILE A 223 -3.06 9.78 28.04
C ILE A 223 -4.06 9.07 28.95
N GLY A 224 -4.52 7.88 28.52
CA GLY A 224 -5.55 7.12 29.22
C GLY A 224 -5.08 6.51 30.55
N GLU A 225 -6.04 5.93 31.28
CA GLU A 225 -5.74 5.19 32.50
C GLU A 225 -4.77 4.04 32.22
N ARG A 226 -3.68 3.99 33.01
CA ARG A 226 -2.65 2.95 32.93
C ARG A 226 -2.00 2.76 31.56
N ALA A 227 -2.02 3.77 30.69
CA ALA A 227 -1.51 3.68 29.33
C ALA A 227 -0.04 3.23 29.25
N PHE A 228 0.80 3.65 30.20
CA PHE A 228 2.21 3.26 30.34
C PHE A 228 2.50 2.36 31.54
N ALA A 229 1.47 1.77 32.15
CA ALA A 229 1.66 0.93 33.32
C ALA A 229 2.67 -0.20 33.07
N SER A 230 3.65 -0.35 33.95
CA SER A 230 4.73 -1.35 33.90
C SER A 230 5.58 -1.29 32.62
N SER A 231 5.64 -0.15 31.94
CA SER A 231 6.49 0.04 30.75
C SER A 231 7.96 0.25 31.14
N THR A 232 8.86 -0.03 30.19
CA THR A 232 10.30 0.22 30.31
C THR A 232 10.70 1.66 29.99
N VAL A 233 9.72 2.51 29.70
CA VAL A 233 9.94 3.89 29.30
C VAL A 233 10.58 4.69 30.41
N GLU A 234 11.69 5.39 30.10
CA GLU A 234 12.41 6.27 31.04
C GLU A 234 12.17 7.75 30.73
N HIS A 235 11.95 8.08 29.47
CA HIS A 235 11.71 9.45 29.03
C HIS A 235 10.53 9.50 28.04
N VAL A 236 9.56 10.36 28.31
CA VAL A 236 8.41 10.61 27.42
C VAL A 236 8.38 12.07 27.01
N THR A 237 8.31 12.32 25.71
CA THR A 237 8.02 13.64 25.15
C THR A 237 6.53 13.70 24.81
N ILE A 238 5.82 14.64 25.43
CA ILE A 238 4.39 14.84 25.33
C ILE A 238 4.11 16.05 24.41
N PRO A 239 3.36 15.86 23.30
CA PRO A 239 3.04 16.94 22.37
C PRO A 239 2.06 17.93 22.99
N ALA A 240 2.02 19.14 22.43
CA ALA A 240 1.12 20.22 22.87
C ALA A 240 -0.37 19.87 22.76
N SER A 241 -0.74 18.89 21.93
CA SER A 241 -2.13 18.40 21.77
C SER A 241 -2.70 17.73 23.02
N VAL A 242 -1.84 17.24 23.95
CA VAL A 242 -2.28 16.51 25.14
C VAL A 242 -2.85 17.45 26.19
N ARG A 243 -4.09 17.21 26.60
CA ARG A 243 -4.84 18.02 27.58
C ARG A 243 -4.97 17.37 28.94
N SER A 244 -4.84 16.04 29.01
CA SER A 244 -5.00 15.31 30.26
C SER A 244 -4.11 14.07 30.36
N ILE A 245 -3.71 13.74 31.58
CA ILE A 245 -3.02 12.49 31.94
C ILE A 245 -3.93 11.76 32.92
N GLY A 246 -4.28 10.53 32.57
CA GLY A 246 -5.26 9.70 33.27
C GLY A 246 -4.76 9.08 34.57
N LEU A 247 -5.67 8.43 35.27
CA LEU A 247 -5.42 7.70 36.54
C LEU A 247 -4.32 6.65 36.34
N GLU A 248 -3.33 6.65 37.21
CA GLU A 248 -2.24 5.67 37.21
C GLU A 248 -1.52 5.51 35.84
N ALA A 249 -1.52 6.54 34.98
CA ALA A 249 -1.07 6.45 33.60
C ALA A 249 0.33 5.83 33.47
N PHE A 250 1.25 6.13 34.39
CA PHE A 250 2.63 5.65 34.41
C PHE A 250 2.94 4.72 35.60
N ILE A 251 1.93 4.16 36.25
CA ILE A 251 2.15 3.32 37.45
C ILE A 251 3.10 2.16 37.16
N TYR A 252 4.08 1.95 38.03
CA TYR A 252 5.12 0.91 37.93
C TYR A 252 5.95 0.97 36.64
N SER A 253 5.99 2.12 35.97
CA SER A 253 6.90 2.32 34.84
C SER A 253 8.31 2.69 35.31
N SER A 254 9.28 2.64 34.40
CA SER A 254 10.67 3.09 34.68
C SER A 254 10.86 4.60 34.45
N LEU A 255 9.78 5.38 34.42
CA LEU A 255 9.78 6.79 34.04
C LEU A 255 10.68 7.63 34.95
N LYS A 256 11.56 8.41 34.35
CA LYS A 256 12.51 9.33 35.02
C LYS A 256 12.30 10.77 34.61
N LYS A 257 11.79 11.01 33.39
CA LYS A 257 11.67 12.35 32.81
C LYS A 257 10.44 12.46 31.89
N ILE A 258 9.77 13.60 31.96
CA ILE A 258 8.78 14.04 30.98
C ILE A 258 9.25 15.37 30.38
N THR A 259 9.15 15.48 29.07
CA THR A 259 9.32 16.74 28.34
C THR A 259 7.98 17.10 27.70
N PHE A 260 7.51 18.31 27.94
CA PHE A 260 6.36 18.85 27.22
C PHE A 260 6.85 19.69 26.03
N VAL A 261 6.25 19.47 24.86
CA VAL A 261 6.44 20.36 23.73
C VAL A 261 5.63 21.62 24.02
N ASP A 262 6.32 22.75 24.10
CA ASP A 262 5.75 24.05 24.43
C ASP A 262 6.56 25.13 23.70
N ASP A 263 6.04 25.61 22.57
CA ASP A 263 6.62 26.69 21.78
C ASP A 263 5.55 27.69 21.33
N GLU A 264 5.96 28.83 20.75
CA GLU A 264 5.03 29.89 20.33
C GLU A 264 3.99 29.41 19.29
N ALA A 265 4.35 28.42 18.45
CA ALA A 265 3.45 27.85 17.44
C ALA A 265 2.52 26.77 18.04
N HIS A 266 3.01 26.06 19.07
CA HIS A 266 2.31 24.94 19.70
C HIS A 266 2.38 25.05 21.23
N PRO A 267 1.61 25.95 21.86
CA PRO A 267 1.59 26.10 23.33
C PRO A 267 1.01 24.84 23.97
N ALA A 268 1.64 24.38 25.03
CA ALA A 268 1.20 23.22 25.80
C ALA A 268 -0.23 23.45 26.36
N GLN A 269 -1.11 22.46 26.16
CA GLN A 269 -2.53 22.53 26.53
C GLN A 269 -2.88 21.65 27.74
N LEU A 270 -1.89 21.08 28.44
CA LEU A 270 -2.17 20.20 29.57
C LEU A 270 -2.94 20.94 30.67
N ALA A 271 -4.16 20.46 30.93
CA ALA A 271 -5.07 21.06 31.89
C ALA A 271 -5.24 20.20 33.17
N THR A 272 -5.12 18.87 33.06
CA THR A 272 -5.40 17.97 34.19
C THR A 272 -4.41 16.81 34.26
N ILE A 273 -4.04 16.45 35.49
CA ILE A 273 -3.31 15.23 35.82
C ILE A 273 -4.14 14.52 36.89
N ALA A 274 -4.56 13.31 36.62
CA ALA A 274 -5.38 12.52 37.53
C ALA A 274 -4.58 11.96 38.70
N ASP A 275 -5.29 11.46 39.70
CA ASP A 275 -4.69 10.87 40.89
C ASP A 275 -3.74 9.70 40.55
N ARG A 276 -2.63 9.64 41.25
CA ARG A 276 -1.65 8.56 41.11
C ARG A 276 -1.05 8.38 39.69
N ALA A 277 -1.18 9.39 38.81
CA ALA A 277 -0.70 9.30 37.41
C ALA A 277 0.77 8.85 37.34
N PHE A 278 1.59 9.21 38.33
CA PHE A 278 3.02 8.90 38.42
C PHE A 278 3.36 8.07 39.68
N ALA A 279 2.41 7.31 40.22
CA ALA A 279 2.67 6.52 41.41
C ALA A 279 3.65 5.35 41.11
N ASN A 280 4.64 5.17 41.99
CA ASN A 280 5.63 4.09 41.88
C ASN A 280 6.41 4.10 40.54
N THR A 281 6.72 5.29 40.04
CA THR A 281 7.61 5.49 38.89
C THR A 281 9.05 5.59 39.33
#